data_e3cd2a6a67f4cd842c34545c83e97c88
#
_entry.id   e3cd2a6a67f4cd842c34545c83e97c88
#
_cell.length_a   1.000
_cell.length_b   1.000
_cell.length_c   1.000
_cell.angle_alpha   90.00
_cell.angle_beta   90.00
_cell.angle_gamma   90.00
#
_symmetry.space_group_name_H-M   'P 1'
#
loop_
_entity.id
_entity.type
_entity.pdbx_description
1 polymer ?
#
loop_
_entity_poly.entity_id
_entity_poly.type
_entity_poly.pdbx_seq_one_letter_code
_entity_poly.pdbx_strand_id
1 'polypeptide(L)'
;MIRKHRQPFGLWLFLSVVCLLAVGAYAAQTVTHNFAGPADLAAWQMDQPADWEILKEGDLGYLHMKRAGEPGVPRRPLQFARLRNVQAGSFDLEVKVRRLQKSVIVVFNYVDTLHFYYTHLSVDAGSDALPHNGIFIVDGGPRRRIAGAGSGPALPDQAWHDVKVVRNVPSGLIQVYVDHETTPRFSVVDHTFTRGQVGLGSFDETGDFAMFQLHAID
;
A
#
# COMPACT_ATOMS: atom_id res chain seq x y z
N MET A 1 -59.38 62.56 -18.77
CA MET A 1 -59.15 61.90 -17.50
C MET A 1 -58.44 60.60 -17.71
N ILE A 2 -57.07 60.58 -17.61
CA ILE A 2 -56.25 59.44 -17.94
C ILE A 2 -55.66 58.88 -16.63
N ARG A 3 -56.09 57.70 -16.19
CA ARG A 3 -55.56 57.00 -15.01
C ARG A 3 -54.27 56.26 -15.38
N LYS A 4 -53.15 56.65 -14.76
CA LYS A 4 -51.86 55.94 -14.82
C LYS A 4 -51.89 54.76 -13.83
N HIS A 5 -51.78 53.55 -14.39
CA HIS A 5 -51.47 52.32 -13.61
C HIS A 5 -50.01 52.32 -13.22
N ARG A 6 -49.69 52.27 -11.96
CA ARG A 6 -48.37 52.00 -11.41
C ARG A 6 -48.25 50.47 -11.21
N GLN A 7 -47.31 49.86 -11.82
CA GLN A 7 -46.91 48.49 -11.58
C GLN A 7 -45.96 48.44 -10.34
N PRO A 8 -46.10 47.45 -9.46
CA PRO A 8 -45.15 47.29 -8.35
C PRO A 8 -43.88 46.58 -8.82
N PHE A 9 -42.73 47.18 -8.50
CA PHE A 9 -41.42 46.56 -8.64
C PHE A 9 -41.28 45.40 -7.64
N GLY A 10 -41.27 44.15 -8.12
CA GLY A 10 -40.95 42.97 -7.32
C GLY A 10 -39.45 42.90 -7.07
N LEU A 11 -39.09 43.01 -5.82
CA LEU A 11 -37.70 42.82 -5.33
C LEU A 11 -37.40 41.32 -5.29
N TRP A 12 -36.65 40.81 -6.28
CA TRP A 12 -36.14 39.42 -6.28
C TRP A 12 -34.93 39.35 -5.36
N LEU A 13 -35.08 38.76 -4.19
CA LEU A 13 -33.97 38.37 -3.31
C LEU A 13 -33.32 37.10 -3.88
N PHE A 14 -32.15 37.23 -4.47
CA PHE A 14 -31.30 36.07 -4.82
C PHE A 14 -30.65 35.55 -3.55
N LEU A 15 -31.15 34.46 -3.02
CA LEU A 15 -30.50 33.71 -1.94
C LEU A 15 -29.32 32.90 -2.55
N SER A 16 -28.11 33.47 -2.42
CA SER A 16 -26.89 32.73 -2.80
C SER A 16 -26.60 31.70 -1.73
N VAL A 17 -26.89 30.42 -2.03
CA VAL A 17 -26.44 29.29 -1.20
C VAL A 17 -24.97 29.07 -1.46
N VAL A 18 -24.12 29.54 -0.54
CA VAL A 18 -22.69 29.21 -0.54
C VAL A 18 -22.54 27.78 0.02
N CYS A 19 -22.36 26.80 -0.89
CA CYS A 19 -21.98 25.46 -0.49
C CYS A 19 -20.52 25.50 -0.04
N LEU A 20 -20.27 25.55 1.26
CA LEU A 20 -18.95 25.30 1.84
C LEU A 20 -18.65 23.80 1.67
N LEU A 21 -17.85 23.46 0.66
CA LEU A 21 -17.21 22.15 0.59
C LEU A 21 -16.16 22.12 1.70
N ALA A 22 -16.45 21.40 2.78
CA ALA A 22 -15.47 21.07 3.79
C ALA A 22 -14.44 20.11 3.15
N VAL A 23 -13.32 20.66 2.65
CA VAL A 23 -12.14 19.88 2.33
C VAL A 23 -11.59 19.41 3.67
N GLY A 24 -11.90 18.17 4.03
CA GLY A 24 -11.31 17.54 5.21
C GLY A 24 -9.80 17.47 5.01
N ALA A 25 -9.05 18.29 5.75
CA ALA A 25 -7.61 18.14 5.84
C ALA A 25 -7.34 16.82 6.59
N TYR A 26 -6.84 15.81 5.91
CA TYR A 26 -6.33 14.61 6.58
C TYR A 26 -5.05 15.00 7.32
N ALA A 27 -5.05 14.83 8.63
CA ALA A 27 -3.85 15.04 9.44
C ALA A 27 -2.85 13.92 9.18
N ALA A 28 -1.55 14.25 9.17
CA ALA A 28 -0.50 13.26 9.12
C ALA A 28 -0.69 12.24 10.27
N GLN A 29 -0.68 10.96 9.94
CA GLN A 29 -0.91 9.87 10.90
C GLN A 29 0.28 8.91 10.91
N THR A 30 0.78 8.59 12.10
CA THR A 30 1.75 7.51 12.28
C THR A 30 1.07 6.32 12.92
N VAL A 31 1.23 5.15 12.30
CA VAL A 31 0.72 3.86 12.79
C VAL A 31 1.89 2.90 12.93
N THR A 32 2.01 2.28 14.11
CA THR A 32 3.09 1.32 14.40
C THR A 32 2.51 0.02 14.92
N HIS A 33 3.02 -1.11 14.42
CA HIS A 33 2.70 -2.46 14.88
C HIS A 33 3.97 -3.24 15.15
N ASN A 34 4.16 -3.64 16.41
CA ASN A 34 5.29 -4.47 16.85
C ASN A 34 4.92 -5.95 16.94
N PHE A 35 3.68 -6.30 16.60
CA PHE A 35 3.15 -7.66 16.68
C PHE A 35 3.40 -8.32 18.03
N ALA A 36 3.12 -7.58 19.10
CA ALA A 36 3.41 -8.01 20.48
C ALA A 36 2.55 -9.19 20.93
N GLY A 37 1.37 -9.38 20.34
CA GLY A 37 0.46 -10.47 20.67
C GLY A 37 -0.76 -10.54 19.75
N PRO A 38 -1.61 -11.58 19.91
CA PRO A 38 -2.75 -11.85 19.02
C PRO A 38 -3.73 -10.67 18.86
N ALA A 39 -3.80 -9.77 19.84
CA ALA A 39 -4.65 -8.58 19.77
C ALA A 39 -4.27 -7.66 18.59
N ASP A 40 -3.01 -7.66 18.17
CA ASP A 40 -2.55 -6.85 17.04
C ASP A 40 -3.17 -7.31 15.70
N LEU A 41 -3.62 -8.58 15.60
CA LEU A 41 -4.33 -9.07 14.41
C LEU A 41 -5.62 -8.31 14.14
N ALA A 42 -6.28 -7.76 15.16
CA ALA A 42 -7.52 -6.99 15.00
C ALA A 42 -7.34 -5.73 14.14
N ALA A 43 -6.12 -5.19 14.08
CA ALA A 43 -5.80 -4.03 13.25
C ALA A 43 -5.68 -4.37 11.74
N TRP A 44 -5.64 -5.66 11.40
CA TRP A 44 -5.41 -6.13 10.05
C TRP A 44 -6.64 -6.79 9.45
N GLN A 45 -6.91 -6.51 8.19
CA GLN A 45 -7.89 -7.19 7.36
C GLN A 45 -7.18 -8.23 6.51
N MET A 46 -7.53 -9.49 6.71
CA MET A 46 -6.94 -10.62 6.01
C MET A 46 -8.02 -11.35 5.22
N ASP A 47 -7.75 -11.68 3.97
CA ASP A 47 -8.73 -12.40 3.14
C ASP A 47 -8.84 -13.88 3.58
N GLN A 48 -7.76 -14.43 4.16
CA GLN A 48 -7.71 -15.78 4.77
C GLN A 48 -7.11 -15.68 6.18
N PRO A 49 -7.88 -15.28 7.21
CA PRO A 49 -7.34 -15.04 8.56
C PRO A 49 -6.67 -16.27 9.19
N ALA A 50 -7.13 -17.50 8.85
CA ALA A 50 -6.56 -18.73 9.35
C ALA A 50 -5.12 -19.00 8.88
N ASP A 51 -4.67 -18.30 7.85
CA ASP A 51 -3.30 -18.45 7.30
C ASP A 51 -2.29 -17.54 7.98
N TRP A 52 -2.71 -16.75 8.96
CA TRP A 52 -1.88 -15.79 9.65
C TRP A 52 -1.88 -16.03 11.16
N GLU A 53 -0.76 -15.76 11.79
CA GLU A 53 -0.62 -15.76 13.24
C GLU A 53 0.51 -14.82 13.67
N ILE A 54 0.54 -14.47 14.97
CA ILE A 54 1.64 -13.74 15.56
C ILE A 54 2.53 -14.72 16.30
N LEU A 55 3.82 -14.69 15.96
CA LEU A 55 4.87 -15.45 16.61
C LEU A 55 5.92 -14.52 17.23
N LYS A 56 6.87 -15.10 17.97
CA LYS A 56 7.98 -14.38 18.60
C LYS A 56 9.30 -15.09 18.38
N GLU A 57 10.35 -14.28 18.20
CA GLU A 57 11.75 -14.71 18.18
C GLU A 57 12.51 -13.84 19.17
N GLY A 58 12.77 -14.36 20.38
CA GLY A 58 13.19 -13.53 21.51
C GLY A 58 12.13 -12.47 21.85
N ASP A 59 12.53 -11.21 21.86
CA ASP A 59 11.63 -10.08 22.09
C ASP A 59 10.94 -9.56 20.82
N LEU A 60 11.35 -10.03 19.64
CA LEU A 60 10.78 -9.62 18.37
C LEU A 60 9.47 -10.36 18.09
N GLY A 61 8.34 -9.64 18.17
CA GLY A 61 7.06 -10.11 17.66
C GLY A 61 6.96 -9.93 16.15
N TYR A 62 6.33 -10.87 15.46
CA TYR A 62 6.14 -10.78 14.01
C TYR A 62 4.86 -11.44 13.52
N LEU A 63 4.33 -10.92 12.44
CA LEU A 63 3.21 -11.50 11.72
C LEU A 63 3.75 -12.61 10.81
N HIS A 64 3.31 -13.83 11.02
CA HIS A 64 3.70 -15.03 10.29
C HIS A 64 2.63 -15.46 9.31
N MET A 65 2.99 -15.65 8.05
CA MET A 65 2.14 -16.25 7.04
C MET A 65 2.41 -17.76 6.93
N LYS A 66 1.48 -18.57 7.45
CA LYS A 66 1.60 -20.04 7.53
C LYS A 66 1.45 -20.73 6.19
N ARG A 67 0.61 -20.18 5.30
CA ARG A 67 0.31 -20.76 4.00
C ARG A 67 0.33 -19.71 2.92
N ALA A 68 0.87 -20.09 1.77
CA ALA A 68 0.80 -19.30 0.57
C ALA A 68 -0.65 -19.23 0.04
N GLY A 69 -0.97 -18.11 -0.58
CA GLY A 69 -2.21 -17.96 -1.34
C GLY A 69 -2.07 -18.48 -2.77
N GLU A 70 -3.20 -18.65 -3.43
CA GLU A 70 -3.23 -18.92 -4.86
C GLU A 70 -3.26 -17.62 -5.66
N PRO A 71 -2.50 -17.51 -6.75
CA PRO A 71 -2.60 -16.38 -7.66
C PRO A 71 -3.99 -16.22 -8.23
N GLY A 72 -4.45 -14.98 -8.32
CA GLY A 72 -5.74 -14.66 -8.94
C GLY A 72 -5.74 -14.82 -10.47
N VAL A 73 -6.94 -14.94 -11.02
CA VAL A 73 -7.18 -14.85 -12.48
C VAL A 73 -7.97 -13.56 -12.74
N PRO A 74 -7.41 -12.63 -13.53
CA PRO A 74 -6.08 -12.58 -14.16
C PRO A 74 -4.94 -12.62 -13.14
N ARG A 75 -3.72 -13.02 -13.57
CA ARG A 75 -2.57 -13.31 -12.69
C ARG A 75 -2.18 -12.11 -11.85
N ARG A 76 -2.37 -12.20 -10.55
CA ARG A 76 -2.05 -11.20 -9.52
C ARG A 76 -1.97 -11.84 -8.13
N PRO A 77 -1.29 -11.22 -7.16
CA PRO A 77 -1.33 -11.69 -5.77
C PRO A 77 -2.70 -11.37 -5.12
N LEU A 78 -3.12 -12.23 -4.20
CA LEU A 78 -4.36 -12.06 -3.43
C LEU A 78 -4.18 -12.27 -1.92
N GLN A 79 -3.05 -12.81 -1.46
CA GLN A 79 -2.81 -13.14 -0.06
C GLN A 79 -2.22 -11.93 0.68
N PHE A 80 -3.07 -11.15 1.32
CA PHE A 80 -2.69 -9.93 2.04
C PHE A 80 -3.22 -9.87 3.48
N ALA A 81 -2.40 -9.29 4.36
CA ALA A 81 -2.83 -8.63 5.58
C ALA A 81 -2.78 -7.12 5.34
N ARG A 82 -3.93 -6.47 5.23
CA ARG A 82 -4.06 -5.03 4.95
C ARG A 82 -4.44 -4.28 6.22
N LEU A 83 -3.85 -3.12 6.45
CA LEU A 83 -4.14 -2.30 7.62
C LEU A 83 -5.59 -1.80 7.57
N ARG A 84 -6.37 -2.08 8.65
CA ARG A 84 -7.77 -1.70 8.76
C ARG A 84 -7.92 -0.20 8.98
N ASN A 85 -8.96 0.38 8.41
CA ASN A 85 -9.37 1.76 8.68
C ASN A 85 -8.29 2.82 8.39
N VAL A 86 -7.25 2.47 7.64
CA VAL A 86 -6.21 3.39 7.18
C VAL A 86 -6.21 3.42 5.66
N GLN A 87 -6.30 4.62 5.13
CA GLN A 87 -6.22 4.91 3.71
C GLN A 87 -5.10 5.94 3.53
N ALA A 88 -4.02 5.57 2.89
CA ALA A 88 -2.87 6.43 2.68
C ALA A 88 -2.76 6.86 1.21
N GLY A 89 -2.50 8.13 0.99
CA GLY A 89 -2.10 8.68 -0.30
C GLY A 89 -0.59 8.73 -0.40
N SER A 90 0.03 9.82 0.08
CA SER A 90 1.48 9.94 0.24
C SER A 90 1.89 9.37 1.60
N PHE A 91 2.99 8.62 1.63
CA PHE A 91 3.46 7.99 2.87
C PHE A 91 4.93 7.56 2.79
N ASP A 92 5.52 7.38 3.96
CA ASP A 92 6.69 6.55 4.21
C ASP A 92 6.24 5.31 4.98
N LEU A 93 6.55 4.11 4.48
CA LEU A 93 6.28 2.84 5.13
C LEU A 93 7.61 2.11 5.35
N GLU A 94 7.85 1.69 6.60
CA GLU A 94 9.01 0.88 6.97
C GLU A 94 8.54 -0.43 7.61
N VAL A 95 9.18 -1.53 7.26
CA VAL A 95 8.85 -2.86 7.78
C VAL A 95 10.06 -3.79 7.67
N LYS A 96 10.27 -4.64 8.69
CA LYS A 96 11.18 -5.77 8.54
C LYS A 96 10.45 -6.92 7.87
N VAL A 97 11.08 -7.51 6.87
CA VAL A 97 10.56 -8.66 6.14
C VAL A 97 11.54 -9.81 6.16
N ARG A 98 11.01 -11.04 6.18
CA ARG A 98 11.81 -12.25 6.02
C ARG A 98 11.04 -13.18 5.07
N ARG A 99 11.62 -13.49 3.91
CA ARG A 99 11.07 -14.51 3.03
C ARG A 99 11.36 -15.90 3.60
N LEU A 100 10.39 -16.79 3.58
CA LEU A 100 10.59 -18.18 4.00
C LEU A 100 10.86 -19.11 2.81
N GLN A 101 10.49 -18.66 1.62
CA GLN A 101 10.76 -19.31 0.33
C GLN A 101 11.48 -18.33 -0.59
N LYS A 102 10.89 -17.96 -1.74
CA LYS A 102 11.56 -17.10 -2.71
C LYS A 102 11.28 -15.62 -2.51
N SER A 103 10.07 -15.25 -2.10
CA SER A 103 9.67 -13.84 -2.12
C SER A 103 8.66 -13.45 -1.05
N VAL A 104 8.55 -12.15 -0.85
CA VAL A 104 7.45 -11.47 -0.14
C VAL A 104 7.05 -10.21 -0.90
N ILE A 105 5.89 -9.64 -0.54
CA ILE A 105 5.42 -8.38 -1.12
C ILE A 105 4.97 -7.40 -0.05
N VAL A 106 5.05 -6.11 -0.37
CA VAL A 106 4.37 -5.03 0.34
C VAL A 106 3.37 -4.40 -0.64
N VAL A 107 2.08 -4.43 -0.30
CA VAL A 107 1.00 -3.86 -1.12
C VAL A 107 0.66 -2.45 -0.63
N PHE A 108 0.36 -1.54 -1.54
CA PHE A 108 0.02 -0.17 -1.19
C PHE A 108 -0.91 0.49 -2.21
N ASN A 109 -1.54 1.59 -1.79
CA ASN A 109 -2.64 2.24 -2.50
C ASN A 109 -3.65 1.20 -3.03
N TYR A 110 -3.98 0.21 -2.17
CA TYR A 110 -4.91 -0.86 -2.50
C TYR A 110 -6.35 -0.34 -2.43
N VAL A 111 -7.03 -0.36 -3.56
CA VAL A 111 -8.44 0.01 -3.71
C VAL A 111 -9.33 -1.23 -3.63
N ASP A 112 -9.02 -2.23 -4.46
CA ASP A 112 -9.69 -3.53 -4.52
C ASP A 112 -8.78 -4.60 -5.13
N THR A 113 -9.30 -5.81 -5.35
CA THR A 113 -8.53 -6.96 -5.85
C THR A 113 -8.00 -6.80 -7.28
N LEU A 114 -8.40 -5.75 -8.00
CA LEU A 114 -7.98 -5.46 -9.38
C LEU A 114 -7.27 -4.10 -9.52
N HIS A 115 -7.14 -3.32 -8.42
CA HIS A 115 -6.60 -1.97 -8.48
C HIS A 115 -5.69 -1.71 -7.29
N PHE A 116 -4.35 -1.89 -7.47
CA PHE A 116 -3.34 -1.65 -6.44
C PHE A 116 -1.92 -1.65 -7.00
N TYR A 117 -0.99 -1.10 -6.21
CA TYR A 117 0.45 -1.31 -6.39
C TYR A 117 0.97 -2.31 -5.38
N TYR A 118 2.10 -2.94 -5.72
CA TYR A 118 2.91 -3.68 -4.76
C TYR A 118 4.38 -3.70 -5.17
N THR A 119 5.28 -3.81 -4.20
CA THR A 119 6.65 -4.20 -4.45
C THR A 119 6.80 -5.69 -4.26
N HIS A 120 7.44 -6.36 -5.21
CA HIS A 120 7.80 -7.78 -5.15
C HIS A 120 9.30 -7.87 -4.90
N LEU A 121 9.67 -8.54 -3.81
CA LEU A 121 11.02 -8.66 -3.30
C LEU A 121 11.40 -10.14 -3.22
N SER A 122 12.33 -10.58 -4.05
CA SER A 122 12.68 -11.99 -4.17
C SER A 122 14.18 -12.24 -4.14
N VAL A 123 14.53 -13.54 -4.00
CA VAL A 123 15.88 -14.07 -4.14
C VAL A 123 16.31 -14.20 -5.60
N ASP A 124 15.39 -14.06 -6.54
CA ASP A 124 15.67 -14.30 -7.95
C ASP A 124 16.66 -13.28 -8.51
N ALA A 125 17.55 -13.75 -9.38
CA ALA A 125 18.61 -12.99 -10.01
C ALA A 125 18.63 -13.23 -11.53
N GLY A 126 19.45 -12.47 -12.25
CA GLY A 126 19.53 -12.61 -13.70
C GLY A 126 18.20 -12.36 -14.41
N SER A 127 17.85 -13.20 -15.37
CA SER A 127 16.58 -13.13 -16.10
C SER A 127 15.35 -13.33 -15.21
N ASP A 128 15.47 -14.11 -14.14
CA ASP A 128 14.37 -14.43 -13.23
C ASP A 128 14.03 -13.27 -12.29
N ALA A 129 14.96 -12.32 -12.11
CA ALA A 129 14.66 -11.08 -11.40
C ALA A 129 13.59 -10.22 -12.09
N LEU A 130 13.48 -10.30 -13.43
CA LEU A 130 12.54 -9.50 -14.20
C LEU A 130 11.07 -9.69 -13.78
N PRO A 131 10.54 -10.90 -13.62
CA PRO A 131 9.17 -11.11 -13.17
C PRO A 131 8.97 -11.01 -11.65
N HIS A 132 10.05 -10.96 -10.84
CA HIS A 132 9.95 -11.15 -9.39
C HIS A 132 10.62 -10.06 -8.54
N ASN A 133 11.31 -9.10 -9.14
CA ASN A 133 11.89 -7.96 -8.41
C ASN A 133 11.44 -6.66 -9.04
N GLY A 134 10.78 -5.79 -8.25
CA GLY A 134 10.35 -4.50 -8.75
C GLY A 134 9.07 -3.98 -8.13
N ILE A 135 8.57 -2.88 -8.71
CA ILE A 135 7.27 -2.32 -8.44
C ILE A 135 6.31 -2.78 -9.54
N PHE A 136 5.15 -3.24 -9.12
CA PHE A 136 4.10 -3.76 -10.00
C PHE A 136 2.81 -2.99 -9.77
N ILE A 137 2.01 -2.93 -10.83
CA ILE A 137 0.64 -2.45 -10.82
C ILE A 137 -0.32 -3.57 -11.24
N VAL A 138 -1.46 -3.64 -10.58
CA VAL A 138 -2.65 -4.34 -11.04
C VAL A 138 -3.69 -3.28 -11.32
N ASP A 139 -4.16 -3.20 -12.56
CA ASP A 139 -5.09 -2.19 -13.06
C ASP A 139 -6.09 -2.84 -14.02
N GLY A 140 -7.13 -3.41 -13.45
CA GLY A 140 -8.21 -4.10 -14.17
C GLY A 140 -7.82 -5.39 -14.89
N GLY A 141 -6.55 -5.84 -14.78
CA GLY A 141 -6.01 -6.96 -15.53
C GLY A 141 -4.93 -7.75 -14.80
N PRO A 142 -4.10 -8.51 -15.53
CA PRO A 142 -2.96 -9.19 -14.94
C PRO A 142 -1.91 -8.17 -14.46
N ARG A 143 -1.14 -8.56 -13.45
CA ARG A 143 -0.05 -7.72 -12.95
C ARG A 143 0.91 -7.28 -14.04
N ARG A 144 1.38 -6.05 -13.98
CA ARG A 144 2.39 -5.50 -14.88
C ARG A 144 3.51 -4.86 -14.05
N ARG A 145 4.76 -5.20 -14.36
CA ARG A 145 5.93 -4.54 -13.76
C ARG A 145 6.08 -3.13 -14.33
N ILE A 146 6.20 -2.14 -13.46
CA ILE A 146 6.39 -0.73 -13.83
C ILE A 146 7.77 -0.19 -13.44
N ALA A 147 8.46 -0.84 -12.51
CA ALA A 147 9.86 -0.56 -12.18
C ALA A 147 10.59 -1.82 -11.75
N GLY A 148 11.89 -1.83 -11.95
CA GLY A 148 12.82 -2.80 -11.45
C GLY A 148 14.17 -2.55 -12.09
N ALA A 149 15.23 -2.67 -11.32
CA ALA A 149 16.59 -2.41 -11.76
C ALA A 149 17.52 -3.55 -11.40
N GLY A 150 18.54 -3.70 -12.23
CA GLY A 150 19.60 -4.67 -12.01
C GLY A 150 19.17 -6.12 -12.20
N SER A 151 20.13 -7.01 -12.00
CA SER A 151 19.95 -8.46 -12.12
C SER A 151 20.17 -9.20 -10.79
N GLY A 152 20.41 -8.46 -9.70
CA GLY A 152 20.62 -9.03 -8.37
C GLY A 152 19.32 -9.28 -7.63
N PRO A 153 19.35 -10.17 -6.61
CA PRO A 153 18.20 -10.40 -5.74
C PRO A 153 17.86 -9.17 -4.93
N ALA A 154 16.57 -8.95 -4.66
CA ALA A 154 16.14 -7.90 -3.73
C ALA A 154 16.32 -8.35 -2.27
N LEU A 155 16.07 -9.63 -1.99
CA LEU A 155 16.29 -10.27 -0.69
C LEU A 155 17.20 -11.48 -0.91
N PRO A 156 18.52 -11.36 -0.70
CA PRO A 156 19.48 -12.40 -1.07
C PRO A 156 19.36 -13.68 -0.22
N ASP A 157 18.97 -13.56 1.04
CA ASP A 157 18.88 -14.67 1.99
C ASP A 157 17.55 -14.67 2.77
N GLN A 158 17.45 -15.54 3.77
CA GLN A 158 16.27 -15.66 4.67
C GLN A 158 16.48 -14.95 6.02
N ALA A 159 17.37 -13.99 6.08
CA ALA A 159 17.49 -13.11 7.24
C ALA A 159 16.36 -12.06 7.26
N TRP A 160 16.27 -11.32 8.35
CA TRP A 160 15.45 -10.13 8.41
C TRP A 160 16.07 -9.00 7.61
N HIS A 161 15.32 -8.42 6.68
CA HIS A 161 15.69 -7.28 5.86
C HIS A 161 14.80 -6.08 6.19
N ASP A 162 15.37 -4.88 6.21
CA ASP A 162 14.62 -3.64 6.34
C ASP A 162 14.14 -3.19 4.96
N VAL A 163 12.84 -2.98 4.83
CA VAL A 163 12.22 -2.48 3.60
C VAL A 163 11.55 -1.15 3.88
N LYS A 164 11.87 -0.14 3.06
CA LYS A 164 11.19 1.15 3.06
C LYS A 164 10.51 1.39 1.71
N VAL A 165 9.23 1.76 1.75
CA VAL A 165 8.44 2.21 0.58
C VAL A 165 8.07 3.67 0.78
N VAL A 166 8.47 4.52 -0.15
CA VAL A 166 8.11 5.95 -0.19
C VAL A 166 7.13 6.17 -1.32
N ARG A 167 6.00 6.79 -1.01
CA ARG A 167 5.00 7.23 -1.97
C ARG A 167 4.81 8.73 -1.86
N ASN A 168 4.98 9.46 -2.96
CA ASN A 168 4.64 10.87 -3.08
C ASN A 168 3.62 11.05 -4.20
N VAL A 169 2.36 11.25 -3.87
CA VAL A 169 1.25 11.32 -4.83
C VAL A 169 1.34 12.56 -5.71
N PRO A 170 1.62 13.77 -5.22
CA PRO A 170 1.75 14.95 -6.07
C PRO A 170 2.77 14.78 -7.21
N SER A 171 3.91 14.16 -6.95
CA SER A 171 4.93 13.91 -7.98
C SER A 171 4.76 12.57 -8.70
N GLY A 172 3.85 11.70 -8.23
CA GLY A 172 3.69 10.34 -8.71
C GLY A 172 4.81 9.39 -8.28
N LEU A 173 5.80 9.85 -7.51
CA LEU A 173 6.99 9.09 -7.17
C LEU A 173 6.68 7.90 -6.28
N ILE A 174 7.24 6.73 -6.63
CA ILE A 174 7.26 5.51 -5.84
C ILE A 174 8.70 5.03 -5.77
N GLN A 175 9.22 4.85 -4.55
CA GLN A 175 10.59 4.36 -4.32
C GLN A 175 10.59 3.23 -3.30
N VAL A 176 11.45 2.26 -3.51
CA VAL A 176 11.65 1.12 -2.61
C VAL A 176 13.13 1.01 -2.28
N TYR A 177 13.43 0.91 -0.99
CA TYR A 177 14.78 0.73 -0.45
C TYR A 177 14.84 -0.57 0.34
N VAL A 178 15.99 -1.23 0.34
CA VAL A 178 16.26 -2.45 1.11
C VAL A 178 17.55 -2.24 1.91
N ASP A 179 17.55 -2.68 3.17
CA ASP A 179 18.74 -2.68 4.05
C ASP A 179 19.44 -1.31 4.14
N HIS A 180 18.67 -0.25 4.31
CA HIS A 180 19.16 1.13 4.47
C HIS A 180 19.99 1.65 3.27
N GLU A 181 19.78 1.10 2.07
CA GLU A 181 20.40 1.63 0.85
C GLU A 181 20.12 3.14 0.72
N THR A 182 21.15 3.88 0.31
CA THR A 182 21.02 5.35 0.11
C THR A 182 20.40 5.72 -1.23
N THR A 183 20.40 4.79 -2.18
CA THR A 183 19.71 4.90 -3.47
C THR A 183 18.56 3.92 -3.55
N PRO A 184 17.40 4.29 -4.11
CA PRO A 184 16.30 3.36 -4.19
C PRO A 184 16.67 2.17 -5.08
N ARG A 185 16.37 0.96 -4.61
CA ARG A 185 16.49 -0.27 -5.39
C ARG A 185 15.54 -0.26 -6.58
N PHE A 186 14.33 0.27 -6.38
CA PHE A 186 13.34 0.47 -7.43
C PHE A 186 12.77 1.88 -7.35
N SER A 187 12.58 2.52 -8.50
CA SER A 187 11.98 3.85 -8.57
C SER A 187 11.17 4.01 -9.85
N VAL A 188 10.01 4.64 -9.74
CA VAL A 188 9.13 4.96 -10.87
C VAL A 188 8.28 6.20 -10.56
N VAL A 189 7.80 6.87 -11.58
CA VAL A 189 6.74 7.86 -11.50
C VAL A 189 5.48 7.25 -12.11
N ASP A 190 4.42 7.13 -11.31
CA ASP A 190 3.11 6.64 -11.73
C ASP A 190 2.01 7.33 -10.93
N HIS A 191 0.92 7.75 -11.60
CA HIS A 191 -0.17 8.53 -11.02
C HIS A 191 -1.51 7.77 -10.99
N THR A 192 -1.52 6.47 -11.30
CA THR A 192 -2.76 5.69 -11.49
C THR A 192 -3.57 5.62 -10.20
N PHE A 193 -2.95 5.22 -9.09
CA PHE A 193 -3.64 5.14 -7.80
C PHE A 193 -3.05 6.16 -6.82
N THR A 194 -3.91 7.01 -6.31
CA THR A 194 -3.51 8.12 -5.44
C THR A 194 -3.80 7.87 -3.96
N ARG A 195 -4.63 6.86 -3.63
CA ARG A 195 -5.03 6.54 -2.26
C ARG A 195 -5.48 5.10 -2.14
N GLY A 196 -5.29 4.48 -0.98
CA GLY A 196 -5.74 3.13 -0.70
C GLY A 196 -5.13 2.54 0.57
N GLN A 197 -5.50 1.31 0.89
CA GLN A 197 -4.91 0.59 2.02
C GLN A 197 -3.44 0.24 1.72
N VAL A 198 -2.68 0.02 2.79
CA VAL A 198 -1.34 -0.57 2.76
C VAL A 198 -1.38 -1.94 3.44
N GLY A 199 -0.46 -2.83 3.08
CA GLY A 199 -0.45 -4.17 3.65
C GLY A 199 0.78 -4.98 3.30
N LEU A 200 0.82 -6.18 3.84
CA LEU A 200 1.90 -7.15 3.79
C LEU A 200 1.37 -8.44 3.17
N GLY A 201 2.21 -9.18 2.46
CA GLY A 201 1.74 -10.40 1.86
C GLY A 201 2.75 -11.16 1.03
N SER A 202 2.25 -12.07 0.23
CA SER A 202 3.04 -12.80 -0.76
C SER A 202 2.23 -13.04 -2.02
N PHE A 203 2.92 -13.48 -3.06
CA PHE A 203 2.25 -13.84 -4.31
C PHE A 203 1.70 -15.27 -4.25
N ASP A 204 2.58 -16.23 -4.02
CA ASP A 204 2.29 -17.68 -3.94
C ASP A 204 3.27 -18.39 -3.00
N GLU A 205 3.79 -17.68 -2.00
CA GLU A 205 4.82 -18.15 -1.06
C GLU A 205 4.50 -17.68 0.36
N THR A 206 5.40 -17.92 1.32
CA THR A 206 5.23 -17.51 2.71
C THR A 206 6.34 -16.58 3.18
N GLY A 207 6.06 -15.81 4.22
CA GLY A 207 6.99 -14.86 4.80
C GLY A 207 6.56 -14.35 6.18
N ASP A 208 7.48 -13.65 6.81
CA ASP A 208 7.34 -13.02 8.11
C ASP A 208 7.51 -11.51 8.01
N PHE A 209 6.80 -10.77 8.86
CA PHE A 209 6.79 -9.31 8.87
C PHE A 209 6.84 -8.79 10.30
N ALA A 210 7.76 -7.87 10.59
CA ALA A 210 7.95 -7.29 11.91
C ALA A 210 8.15 -5.78 11.84
N MET A 211 8.00 -5.08 12.97
CA MET A 211 8.32 -3.66 13.13
C MET A 211 7.69 -2.78 12.02
N PHE A 212 6.40 -2.98 11.78
CA PHE A 212 5.68 -2.19 10.79
C PHE A 212 5.47 -0.75 11.28
N GLN A 213 5.87 0.23 10.48
CA GLN A 213 5.62 1.64 10.71
C GLN A 213 5.16 2.32 9.44
N LEU A 214 4.02 2.97 9.50
CA LEU A 214 3.45 3.79 8.43
C LEU A 214 3.36 5.23 8.91
N HIS A 215 3.99 6.14 8.19
CA HIS A 215 3.80 7.58 8.33
C HIS A 215 3.02 8.07 7.11
N ALA A 216 1.70 8.22 7.26
CA ALA A 216 0.84 8.79 6.23
C ALA A 216 0.90 10.32 6.31
N ILE A 217 1.10 10.96 5.16
CA ILE A 217 1.33 12.41 5.05
C ILE A 217 0.02 13.14 4.70
N ASP A 218 -0.93 12.42 4.07
CA ASP A 218 -2.24 12.94 3.60
C ASP A 218 -3.36 11.90 3.66
#